data_aa142bc38b52d205a9ca24cc5e8a3ab0
#
_entry.id   aa142bc38b52d205a9ca24cc5e8a3ab0
#
_cell.length_a   1.000
_cell.length_b   1.000
_cell.length_c   1.000
_cell.angle_alpha   90.00
_cell.angle_beta   90.00
_cell.angle_gamma   90.00
#
_symmetry.space_group_name_H-M   'P 1'
#
loop_
_entity.id
_entity.type
_entity.pdbx_description
1 polymer ?
#
loop_
_entity_poly.entity_id
_entity_poly.type
_entity_poly.pdbx_seq_one_letter_code
_entity_poly.pdbx_strand_id
1 'polypeptide(L)'
;MLTSRAMAAHLGPFGAWFLMAAVVLFAYSTIISNYVYGETGVRFLTKSRAALAGYRVASAAAVLSGGFVTLDQAWSAVDLTMGVMVAMNVATLWLLRGDVKRLFDDYIAQRAAGRDPVFDPGILPERAGVLDGWEKA
;
A
#
# COMPACT_ATOMS: atom_id res chain seq x y z
N MET A 1 -14.32 -19.69 11.23
CA MET A 1 -14.48 -21.12 11.66
C MET A 1 -15.01 -22.05 10.56
N LEU A 2 -15.65 -21.56 9.50
CA LEU A 2 -16.12 -22.39 8.38
C LEU A 2 -14.95 -23.06 7.61
N THR A 3 -13.92 -22.30 7.29
CA THR A 3 -12.74 -22.79 6.56
C THR A 3 -12.01 -23.92 7.30
N SER A 4 -11.86 -23.78 8.62
CA SER A 4 -11.22 -24.81 9.45
C SER A 4 -12.04 -26.13 9.46
N ARG A 5 -13.38 -26.01 9.53
CA ARG A 5 -14.26 -27.18 9.45
C ARG A 5 -14.24 -27.85 8.08
N ALA A 6 -14.23 -27.06 7.00
CA ALA A 6 -14.13 -27.59 5.64
C ALA A 6 -12.79 -28.32 5.41
N MET A 7 -11.69 -27.73 5.87
CA MET A 7 -10.37 -28.37 5.78
C MET A 7 -10.29 -29.67 6.60
N ALA A 8 -10.84 -29.66 7.81
CA ALA A 8 -10.89 -30.88 8.63
C ALA A 8 -11.78 -31.98 8.03
N ALA A 9 -12.86 -31.59 7.34
CA ALA A 9 -13.76 -32.56 6.68
C ALA A 9 -13.12 -33.25 5.47
N HIS A 10 -12.26 -32.54 4.70
CA HIS A 10 -11.64 -33.07 3.49
C HIS A 10 -10.24 -33.68 3.71
N LEU A 11 -9.47 -33.12 4.66
CA LEU A 11 -8.07 -33.52 4.91
C LEU A 11 -7.85 -34.13 6.30
N GLY A 12 -8.93 -34.33 7.07
CA GLY A 12 -8.84 -34.85 8.42
C GLY A 12 -8.04 -33.95 9.38
N PRO A 13 -7.41 -34.48 10.43
CA PRO A 13 -6.63 -33.72 11.40
C PRO A 13 -5.46 -32.95 10.76
N PHE A 14 -4.89 -33.44 9.67
CA PHE A 14 -3.83 -32.77 8.92
C PHE A 14 -4.28 -31.42 8.37
N GLY A 15 -5.54 -31.30 7.89
CA GLY A 15 -6.08 -30.06 7.36
C GLY A 15 -6.10 -28.93 8.37
N ALA A 16 -6.38 -29.22 9.64
CA ALA A 16 -6.37 -28.24 10.71
C ALA A 16 -4.96 -27.71 10.99
N TRP A 17 -3.97 -28.58 11.08
CA TRP A 17 -2.56 -28.22 11.29
C TRP A 17 -1.99 -27.43 10.12
N PHE A 18 -2.30 -27.85 8.89
CA PHE A 18 -1.90 -27.14 7.68
C PHE A 18 -2.46 -25.74 7.64
N LEU A 19 -3.76 -25.58 7.93
CA LEU A 19 -4.41 -24.27 7.95
C LEU A 19 -3.79 -23.35 9.03
N MET A 20 -3.52 -23.89 10.22
CA MET A 20 -2.89 -23.12 11.29
C MET A 20 -1.50 -22.63 10.87
N ALA A 21 -0.66 -23.51 10.32
CA ALA A 21 0.66 -23.12 9.82
C ALA A 21 0.58 -22.08 8.70
N ALA A 22 -0.34 -22.25 7.75
CA ALA A 22 -0.57 -21.31 6.65
C ALA A 22 -0.99 -19.93 7.16
N VAL A 23 -1.92 -19.86 8.12
CA VAL A 23 -2.38 -18.59 8.72
C VAL A 23 -1.24 -17.89 9.47
N VAL A 24 -0.44 -18.63 10.23
CA VAL A 24 0.72 -18.05 10.95
C VAL A 24 1.75 -17.47 9.97
N LEU A 25 2.10 -18.22 8.93
CA LEU A 25 3.04 -17.75 7.91
C LEU A 25 2.50 -16.53 7.15
N PHE A 26 1.22 -16.54 6.79
CA PHE A 26 0.58 -15.42 6.12
C PHE A 26 0.52 -14.18 7.01
N ALA A 27 0.14 -14.33 8.27
CA ALA A 27 0.12 -13.21 9.22
C ALA A 27 1.52 -12.63 9.42
N TYR A 28 2.53 -13.49 9.59
CA TYR A 28 3.92 -13.07 9.74
C TYR A 28 4.45 -12.29 8.53
N SER A 29 4.23 -12.83 7.32
CA SER A 29 4.65 -12.16 6.08
C SER A 29 3.93 -10.82 5.90
N THR A 30 2.64 -10.73 6.25
CA THR A 30 1.85 -9.49 6.18
C THR A 30 2.38 -8.43 7.14
N ILE A 31 2.73 -8.81 8.36
CA ILE A 31 3.31 -7.89 9.36
C ILE A 31 4.63 -7.32 8.84
N ILE A 32 5.52 -8.18 8.30
CA ILE A 32 6.80 -7.72 7.73
C ILE A 32 6.58 -6.78 6.56
N SER A 33 5.70 -7.13 5.63
CA SER A 33 5.42 -6.31 4.44
C SER A 33 4.89 -4.93 4.84
N ASN A 34 3.91 -4.88 5.73
CA ASN A 34 3.35 -3.62 6.22
C ASN A 34 4.40 -2.76 6.97
N TYR A 35 5.26 -3.41 7.76
CA TYR A 35 6.37 -2.72 8.40
C TYR A 35 7.32 -2.07 7.39
N VAL A 36 7.72 -2.81 6.34
CA VAL A 36 8.62 -2.31 5.29
C VAL A 36 7.99 -1.16 4.51
N TYR A 37 6.70 -1.28 4.13
CA TYR A 37 5.98 -0.20 3.45
C TYR A 37 5.93 1.08 4.29
N GLY A 38 5.61 0.96 5.57
CA GLY A 38 5.57 2.11 6.45
C GLY A 38 6.96 2.71 6.70
N GLU A 39 8.00 1.88 6.88
CA GLU A 39 9.39 2.36 7.00
C GLU A 39 9.82 3.13 5.75
N THR A 40 9.49 2.63 4.56
CA THR A 40 9.79 3.30 3.29
C THR A 40 9.06 4.64 3.20
N GLY A 41 7.79 4.70 3.60
CA GLY A 41 7.03 5.95 3.67
C GLY A 41 7.66 6.99 4.61
N VAL A 42 8.07 6.56 5.81
CA VAL A 42 8.78 7.46 6.76
C VAL A 42 10.10 7.95 6.18
N ARG A 43 10.88 7.09 5.53
CA ARG A 43 12.14 7.46 4.89
C ARG A 43 11.96 8.45 3.74
N PHE A 44 10.85 8.33 3.01
CA PHE A 44 10.49 9.28 1.95
C PHE A 44 10.16 10.67 2.52
N LEU A 45 9.41 10.71 3.63
CA LEU A 45 8.98 11.98 4.25
C LEU A 45 10.10 12.67 5.04
N THR A 46 11.02 11.91 5.64
CA THR A 46 12.07 12.48 6.49
C THR A 46 13.34 11.64 6.51
N LYS A 47 14.47 12.33 6.58
CA LYS A 47 15.79 11.71 6.76
C LYS A 47 16.17 11.56 8.26
N SER A 48 15.26 11.89 9.18
CA SER A 48 15.53 11.86 10.63
C SER A 48 15.62 10.43 11.16
N ARG A 49 16.75 10.11 11.80
CA ARG A 49 16.94 8.82 12.49
C ARG A 49 15.98 8.65 13.66
N ALA A 50 15.63 9.74 14.35
CA ALA A 50 14.71 9.71 15.48
C ALA A 50 13.27 9.37 15.03
N ALA A 51 12.81 9.93 13.91
CA ALA A 51 11.50 9.59 13.35
C ALA A 51 11.42 8.12 12.94
N LEU A 52 12.50 7.58 12.36
CA LEU A 52 12.58 6.17 12.00
C LEU A 52 12.56 5.26 13.23
N ALA A 53 13.32 5.62 14.29
CA ALA A 53 13.29 4.88 15.55
C ALA A 53 11.90 4.93 16.20
N GLY A 54 11.25 6.10 16.18
CA GLY A 54 9.88 6.26 16.67
C GLY A 54 8.89 5.37 15.92
N TYR A 55 8.97 5.32 14.59
CA TYR A 55 8.15 4.43 13.77
C TYR A 55 8.36 2.95 14.14
N ARG A 56 9.61 2.51 14.33
CA ARG A 56 9.93 1.14 14.70
C ARG A 56 9.34 0.75 16.04
N VAL A 57 9.48 1.62 17.04
CA VAL A 57 8.89 1.41 18.37
C VAL A 57 7.37 1.38 18.31
N ALA A 58 6.75 2.32 17.58
CA ALA A 58 5.31 2.37 17.40
C ALA A 58 4.77 1.11 16.69
N SER A 59 5.46 0.63 15.65
CA SER A 59 5.09 -0.61 14.94
C SER A 59 5.19 -1.84 15.85
N ALA A 60 6.25 -1.95 16.64
CA ALA A 60 6.40 -3.05 17.60
C ALA A 60 5.30 -3.00 18.67
N ALA A 61 5.00 -1.81 19.22
CA ALA A 61 3.94 -1.62 20.19
C ALA A 61 2.56 -1.96 19.59
N ALA A 62 2.29 -1.59 18.34
CA ALA A 62 1.04 -1.93 17.65
C ALA A 62 0.87 -3.45 17.50
N VAL A 63 1.92 -4.17 17.10
CA VAL A 63 1.88 -5.64 17.00
C VAL A 63 1.62 -6.28 18.37
N LEU A 64 2.31 -5.83 19.41
CA LEU A 64 2.11 -6.34 20.78
C LEU A 64 0.71 -6.03 21.30
N SER A 65 0.15 -4.85 21.02
CA SER A 65 -1.19 -4.48 21.43
C SER A 65 -2.27 -5.36 20.80
N GLY A 66 -2.02 -5.94 19.62
CA GLY A 66 -2.93 -6.86 18.96
C GLY A 66 -3.32 -8.08 19.78
N GLY A 67 -2.47 -8.51 20.73
CA GLY A 67 -2.78 -9.60 21.67
C GLY A 67 -3.77 -9.24 22.76
N PHE A 68 -4.07 -7.95 22.96
CA PHE A 68 -4.96 -7.44 24.01
C PHE A 68 -6.28 -6.87 23.49
N VAL A 69 -6.42 -6.71 22.18
CA VAL A 69 -7.62 -6.15 21.53
C VAL A 69 -8.58 -7.26 21.13
N THR A 70 -9.86 -6.99 21.24
CA THR A 70 -10.89 -7.89 20.70
C THR A 70 -10.94 -7.83 19.18
N LEU A 71 -11.49 -8.88 18.57
CA LEU A 71 -11.62 -8.93 17.11
C LEU A 71 -12.44 -7.75 16.55
N ASP A 72 -13.54 -7.38 17.24
CA ASP A 72 -14.40 -6.26 16.82
C ASP A 72 -13.66 -4.91 16.90
N GLN A 73 -12.86 -4.70 17.95
CA GLN A 73 -12.02 -3.50 18.06
C GLN A 73 -10.97 -3.44 16.97
N ALA A 74 -10.33 -4.59 16.66
CA ALA A 74 -9.37 -4.66 15.58
C ALA A 74 -9.99 -4.31 14.22
N TRP A 75 -11.17 -4.88 13.90
CA TRP A 75 -11.89 -4.56 12.67
C TRP A 75 -12.31 -3.10 12.61
N SER A 76 -12.85 -2.54 13.69
CA SER A 76 -13.22 -1.12 13.74
C SER A 76 -12.03 -0.19 13.50
N ALA A 77 -10.86 -0.52 14.04
CA ALA A 77 -9.64 0.25 13.81
C ALA A 77 -9.17 0.16 12.36
N VAL A 78 -9.26 -1.03 11.74
CA VAL A 78 -8.95 -1.23 10.32
C VAL A 78 -9.89 -0.41 9.44
N ASP A 79 -11.20 -0.49 9.67
CA ASP A 79 -12.21 0.23 8.87
C ASP A 79 -12.00 1.75 8.94
N LEU A 80 -11.72 2.29 10.14
CA LEU A 80 -11.41 3.70 10.31
C LEU A 80 -10.15 4.11 9.53
N THR A 81 -9.09 3.32 9.66
CA THR A 81 -7.81 3.59 8.98
C THR A 81 -7.97 3.52 7.47
N MET A 82 -8.68 2.52 6.96
CA MET A 82 -9.00 2.39 5.54
C MET A 82 -9.85 3.56 5.04
N GLY A 83 -10.84 4.00 5.81
CA GLY A 83 -11.66 5.18 5.49
C GLY A 83 -10.82 6.44 5.32
N VAL A 84 -9.89 6.70 6.25
CA VAL A 84 -8.95 7.83 6.15
C VAL A 84 -8.06 7.70 4.91
N MET A 85 -7.50 6.51 4.67
CA MET A 85 -6.65 6.26 3.51
C MET A 85 -7.39 6.49 2.19
N VAL A 86 -8.63 6.01 2.07
CA VAL A 86 -9.47 6.23 0.88
C VAL A 86 -9.75 7.72 0.69
N ALA A 87 -10.11 8.43 1.75
CA ALA A 87 -10.36 9.87 1.68
C ALA A 87 -9.12 10.65 1.19
N MET A 88 -7.93 10.32 1.69
CA MET A 88 -6.67 10.92 1.24
C MET A 88 -6.38 10.59 -0.23
N ASN A 89 -6.60 9.34 -0.65
CA ASN A 89 -6.39 8.93 -2.04
C ASN A 89 -7.35 9.67 -2.99
N VAL A 90 -8.63 9.77 -2.65
CA VAL A 90 -9.62 10.51 -3.44
C VAL A 90 -9.23 11.99 -3.55
N ALA A 91 -8.83 12.62 -2.44
CA ALA A 91 -8.35 14.00 -2.47
C ALA A 91 -7.13 14.18 -3.39
N THR A 92 -6.16 13.26 -3.31
CA THR A 92 -4.97 13.28 -4.16
C THR A 92 -5.32 13.12 -5.64
N LEU A 93 -6.19 12.17 -5.98
CA LEU A 93 -6.64 11.96 -7.36
C LEU A 93 -7.40 13.20 -7.88
N TRP A 94 -8.21 13.82 -7.03
CA TRP A 94 -8.91 15.05 -7.40
C TRP A 94 -7.92 16.19 -7.71
N LEU A 95 -6.88 16.36 -6.93
CA LEU A 95 -5.83 17.38 -7.16
C LEU A 95 -5.03 17.09 -8.43
N LEU A 96 -4.74 15.80 -8.73
CA LEU A 96 -3.95 15.38 -9.88
C LEU A 96 -4.76 15.23 -11.16
N ARG A 97 -6.09 15.37 -11.12
CA ARG A 97 -6.97 15.14 -12.28
C ARG A 97 -6.58 15.93 -13.54
N GLY A 98 -6.06 17.15 -13.34
CA GLY A 98 -5.60 18.00 -14.44
C GLY A 98 -4.37 17.46 -15.14
N ASP A 99 -3.41 17.01 -14.35
CA ASP A 99 -2.16 16.43 -14.84
C ASP A 99 -2.45 15.11 -15.60
N VAL A 100 -3.28 14.26 -15.01
CA VAL A 100 -3.72 12.99 -15.62
C VAL A 100 -4.43 13.24 -16.96
N LYS A 101 -5.31 14.25 -17.02
CA LYS A 101 -6.00 14.58 -18.27
C LYS A 101 -5.03 15.03 -19.36
N ARG A 102 -4.06 15.91 -19.05
CA ARG A 102 -3.05 16.38 -20.02
C ARG A 102 -2.22 15.23 -20.58
N LEU A 103 -1.80 14.32 -19.71
CA LEU A 103 -1.04 13.13 -20.11
C LEU A 103 -1.85 12.18 -20.96
N PHE A 104 -3.13 12.00 -20.63
CA PHE A 104 -4.04 11.14 -21.40
C PHE A 104 -4.33 11.73 -22.77
N ASP A 105 -4.60 13.03 -22.87
CA ASP A 105 -4.85 13.72 -24.14
C ASP A 105 -3.63 13.62 -25.07
N ASP A 106 -2.43 13.78 -24.53
CA ASP A 106 -1.18 13.61 -25.28
C ASP A 106 -1.00 12.16 -25.76
N TYR A 107 -1.21 11.18 -24.87
CA TYR A 107 -1.15 9.76 -25.22
C TYR A 107 -2.09 9.43 -26.40
N ILE A 108 -3.32 9.89 -26.36
CA ILE A 108 -4.30 9.66 -27.42
C ILE A 108 -3.87 10.35 -28.71
N ALA A 109 -3.35 11.58 -28.65
CA ALA A 109 -2.88 12.31 -29.82
C ALA A 109 -1.70 11.59 -30.51
N GLN A 110 -0.74 11.08 -29.75
CA GLN A 110 0.39 10.31 -30.28
C GLN A 110 -0.08 9.00 -30.94
N ARG A 111 -1.04 8.29 -30.30
CA ARG A 111 -1.62 7.07 -30.88
C ARG A 111 -2.40 7.34 -32.16
N ALA A 112 -3.19 8.41 -32.19
CA ALA A 112 -3.95 8.80 -33.37
C ALA A 112 -3.03 9.18 -34.56
N ALA A 113 -1.83 9.70 -34.26
CA ALA A 113 -0.77 9.99 -35.25
C ALA A 113 0.00 8.75 -35.71
N GLY A 114 -0.35 7.55 -35.24
CA GLY A 114 0.31 6.28 -35.59
C GLY A 114 1.72 6.14 -34.99
N ARG A 115 2.06 6.96 -33.96
CA ARG A 115 3.34 6.89 -33.27
C ARG A 115 3.25 6.02 -32.01
N ASP A 116 4.37 5.43 -31.63
CA ASP A 116 4.47 4.76 -30.33
C ASP A 116 4.54 5.84 -29.24
N PRO A 117 3.60 5.88 -28.26
CA PRO A 117 3.54 6.97 -27.29
C PRO A 117 4.78 7.01 -26.40
N VAL A 118 5.44 8.16 -26.37
CA VAL A 118 6.60 8.43 -25.52
C VAL A 118 6.25 9.57 -24.57
N PHE A 119 6.56 9.40 -23.29
CA PHE A 119 6.34 10.45 -22.30
C PHE A 119 7.30 11.63 -22.51
N ASP A 120 6.74 12.84 -22.67
CA ASP A 120 7.49 14.09 -22.69
C ASP A 120 7.29 14.86 -21.36
N PRO A 121 8.32 15.03 -20.54
CA PRO A 121 8.24 15.84 -19.31
C PRO A 121 7.80 17.28 -19.54
N GLY A 122 7.97 17.82 -20.75
CA GLY A 122 7.53 19.16 -21.12
C GLY A 122 6.02 19.39 -21.09
N ILE A 123 5.22 18.32 -21.02
CA ILE A 123 3.74 18.38 -20.89
C ILE A 123 3.35 18.88 -19.50
N LEU A 124 4.18 18.65 -18.49
CA LEU A 124 3.97 19.04 -17.11
C LEU A 124 5.12 19.92 -16.59
N PRO A 125 5.32 21.14 -17.12
CA PRO A 125 6.45 21.99 -16.76
C PRO A 125 6.46 22.36 -15.26
N GLU A 126 5.27 22.44 -14.65
CA GLU A 126 5.13 22.72 -13.21
C GLU A 126 5.66 21.57 -12.33
N ARG A 127 5.82 20.38 -12.88
CA ARG A 127 6.29 19.17 -12.19
C ARG A 127 7.73 18.79 -12.56
N ALA A 128 8.36 19.53 -13.48
CA ALA A 128 9.70 19.16 -14.01
C ALA A 128 10.76 19.00 -12.91
N GLY A 129 10.67 19.74 -11.79
CA GLY A 129 11.59 19.61 -10.66
C GLY A 129 11.32 18.43 -9.70
N VAL A 130 10.20 17.71 -9.89
CA VAL A 130 9.80 16.56 -9.06
C VAL A 130 9.94 15.24 -9.81
N LEU A 131 10.08 15.30 -11.13
CA LEU A 131 10.23 14.14 -12.01
C LEU A 131 11.70 13.68 -12.07
N ASP A 132 12.26 13.30 -10.91
CA ASP A 132 13.59 12.72 -10.82
C ASP A 132 13.61 11.37 -11.57
N GLY A 133 14.53 11.23 -12.52
CA GLY A 133 14.74 9.99 -13.29
C GLY A 133 14.23 10.01 -14.73
N TRP A 134 13.60 11.09 -15.18
CA TRP A 134 13.25 11.28 -16.58
C TRP A 134 14.25 12.26 -17.24
N GLU A 135 15.44 11.77 -17.53
CA GLU A 135 16.37 12.52 -18.39
C GLU A 135 15.81 12.50 -19.82
N LYS A 136 15.91 13.65 -20.49
CA LYS A 136 15.57 13.74 -21.91
C LYS A 136 16.46 12.76 -22.68
N ALA A 137 15.82 11.75 -23.26
CA ALA A 137 16.48 10.88 -24.23
C ALA A 137 16.83 11.67 -25.51
#